data_7aa08705b828728dcfb021569e15d5e8
#
_entry.id   7aa08705b828728dcfb021569e15d5e8
#
_cell.length_a   1.000
_cell.length_b   1.000
_cell.length_c   1.000
_cell.angle_alpha   90.00
_cell.angle_beta   90.00
_cell.angle_gamma   90.00
#
_symmetry.space_group_name_H-M   'P 1'
#
loop_
_entity.id
_entity.type
_entity.pdbx_description
1 polymer ?
#
loop_
_entity_poly.entity_id
_entity_poly.type
_entity_poly.pdbx_seq_one_letter_code
_entity_poly.pdbx_strand_id
1 'polypeptide(L)'
;MFLRIDRLQIELPMPKEQDPNAAAAVQALLGGRFGEMSTLMNYMYQSFNFRGKKALKPYYDLIANIATEELGHIELVAATINSLLAKNPGKDLEEGVDPASTPLGFAKDVRNAAHFIAGGANSLVMGAMGEHWNGEYVFTSGNLILDLLHNFFLEVAARTHKLRVYEMTDNPVAREMIGYLLVRGGVHAAAYGKALESLTGVEMTKMLPIPKIDNSKIPEAKKYMDLGFHRNLYRFSPEDYRDLGLIWKG
;
A
#
# COMPACT_ATOMS: atom_id res chain seq x y z
N MET A 1 -17.65 0.45 10.77
CA MET A 1 -18.24 0.07 9.48
C MET A 1 -17.38 0.68 8.40
N PHE A 2 -16.91 -0.11 7.45
CA PHE A 2 -16.16 0.39 6.31
C PHE A 2 -17.12 0.64 5.15
N LEU A 3 -17.11 1.84 4.61
CA LEU A 3 -17.71 2.12 3.33
C LEU A 3 -16.63 1.95 2.27
N ARG A 4 -16.71 0.90 1.47
CA ARG A 4 -15.83 0.74 0.32
C ARG A 4 -16.39 1.56 -0.83
N ILE A 5 -15.59 2.49 -1.32
CA ILE A 5 -15.84 3.18 -2.58
C ILE A 5 -15.00 2.46 -3.63
N ASP A 6 -15.63 1.99 -4.69
CA ASP A 6 -14.94 1.29 -5.78
C ASP A 6 -14.21 2.30 -6.70
N ARG A 7 -13.21 2.96 -6.11
CA ARG A 7 -12.38 3.96 -6.76
C ARG A 7 -10.97 3.91 -6.22
N LEU A 8 -10.00 3.80 -7.10
CA LEU A 8 -8.58 3.88 -6.73
C LEU A 8 -8.23 5.28 -6.19
N GLN A 9 -7.25 5.34 -5.30
CA GLN A 9 -6.78 6.60 -4.72
C GLN A 9 -6.15 7.54 -5.75
N ILE A 10 -5.62 6.98 -6.83
CA ILE A 10 -5.11 7.71 -8.00
C ILE A 10 -5.56 7.04 -9.29
N GLU A 11 -5.54 7.77 -10.38
CA GLU A 11 -5.70 7.21 -11.71
C GLU A 11 -4.38 6.58 -12.18
N LEU A 12 -4.44 5.32 -12.61
CA LEU A 12 -3.30 4.63 -13.19
C LEU A 12 -3.31 4.81 -14.71
N PRO A 13 -2.15 5.03 -15.35
CA PRO A 13 -2.07 5.00 -16.79
C PRO A 13 -2.42 3.61 -17.32
N MET A 14 -3.00 3.54 -18.49
CA MET A 14 -3.27 2.25 -19.13
C MET A 14 -1.98 1.66 -19.72
N PRO A 15 -1.68 0.38 -19.44
CA PRO A 15 -0.50 -0.26 -20.03
C PRO A 15 -0.68 -0.41 -21.55
N LYS A 16 0.38 -0.14 -22.29
CA LYS A 16 0.40 -0.34 -23.74
C LYS A 16 0.44 -1.82 -24.13
N GLU A 17 1.12 -2.60 -23.32
CA GLU A 17 1.32 -4.04 -23.48
C GLU A 17 1.39 -4.71 -22.10
N GLN A 18 1.25 -6.02 -22.08
CA GLN A 18 1.43 -6.81 -20.87
C GLN A 18 2.89 -6.78 -20.42
N ASP A 19 3.10 -6.71 -19.11
CA ASP A 19 4.44 -6.77 -18.51
C ASP A 19 4.43 -7.68 -17.27
N PRO A 20 4.47 -9.00 -17.47
CA PRO A 20 4.47 -9.97 -16.37
C PRO A 20 5.69 -9.84 -15.45
N ASN A 21 6.80 -9.32 -15.95
CA ASN A 21 8.01 -9.15 -15.14
C ASN A 21 7.91 -7.94 -14.21
N ALA A 22 7.33 -6.84 -14.68
CA ALA A 22 6.98 -5.72 -13.80
C ALA A 22 5.93 -6.15 -12.77
N ALA A 23 4.89 -6.91 -13.17
CA ALA A 23 3.90 -7.45 -12.25
C ALA A 23 4.54 -8.33 -11.16
N ALA A 24 5.50 -9.19 -11.54
CA ALA A 24 6.23 -10.04 -10.60
C ALA A 24 7.03 -9.22 -9.57
N ALA A 25 7.68 -8.14 -9.99
CA ALA A 25 8.39 -7.25 -9.07
C ALA A 25 7.42 -6.50 -8.14
N VAL A 26 6.33 -5.96 -8.70
CA VAL A 26 5.28 -5.24 -7.95
C VAL A 26 4.58 -6.15 -6.94
N GLN A 27 4.50 -7.46 -7.18
CA GLN A 27 3.90 -8.42 -6.26
C GLN A 27 4.55 -8.39 -4.86
N ALA A 28 5.85 -8.05 -4.76
CA ALA A 28 6.52 -7.86 -3.47
C ALA A 28 5.90 -6.73 -2.65
N LEU A 29 5.37 -5.69 -3.30
CA LEU A 29 4.71 -4.56 -2.63
C LEU A 29 3.33 -4.92 -2.10
N LEU A 30 2.71 -6.00 -2.58
CA LEU A 30 1.43 -6.48 -2.05
C LEU A 30 1.65 -7.38 -0.82
N GLY A 31 2.22 -8.55 -1.01
CA GLY A 31 2.30 -9.60 0.02
C GLY A 31 3.70 -9.91 0.53
N GLY A 32 4.72 -9.17 0.12
CA GLY A 32 6.05 -9.27 0.74
C GLY A 32 6.06 -8.78 2.18
N ARG A 33 7.12 -9.10 2.91
CA ARG A 33 7.24 -8.78 4.35
C ARG A 33 6.98 -7.31 4.69
N PHE A 34 7.39 -6.39 3.82
CA PHE A 34 7.21 -4.94 3.95
C PHE A 34 6.21 -4.39 2.92
N GLY A 35 5.34 -5.26 2.40
CA GLY A 35 4.28 -4.89 1.49
C GLY A 35 3.05 -4.32 2.20
N GLU A 36 2.09 -3.82 1.41
CA GLU A 36 0.90 -3.11 1.92
C GLU A 36 0.00 -4.01 2.78
N MET A 37 0.00 -5.32 2.55
CA MET A 37 -0.71 -6.25 3.44
C MET A 37 -0.11 -6.28 4.85
N SER A 38 1.21 -6.16 4.97
CA SER A 38 1.87 -6.13 6.27
C SER A 38 1.61 -4.80 6.98
N THR A 39 1.67 -3.65 6.29
CA THR A 39 1.36 -2.36 6.88
C THR A 39 -0.08 -2.32 7.38
N LEU A 40 -1.05 -2.67 6.52
CA LEU A 40 -2.46 -2.75 6.90
C LEU A 40 -2.67 -3.62 8.12
N MET A 41 -2.21 -4.87 8.09
CA MET A 41 -2.54 -5.84 9.15
C MET A 41 -1.88 -5.49 10.48
N ASN A 42 -0.69 -4.90 10.48
CA ASN A 42 -0.07 -4.37 11.70
C ASN A 42 -0.95 -3.28 12.32
N TYR A 43 -1.30 -2.24 11.55
CA TYR A 43 -2.05 -1.10 12.07
C TYR A 43 -3.50 -1.46 12.44
N MET A 44 -4.13 -2.31 11.65
CA MET A 44 -5.49 -2.75 11.91
C MET A 44 -5.58 -3.55 13.22
N TYR A 45 -4.71 -4.54 13.42
CA TYR A 45 -4.71 -5.33 14.67
C TYR A 45 -4.29 -4.51 15.88
N GLN A 46 -3.33 -3.60 15.74
CA GLN A 46 -3.00 -2.65 16.82
C GLN A 46 -4.21 -1.78 17.17
N SER A 47 -4.99 -1.32 16.19
CA SER A 47 -6.21 -0.54 16.44
C SER A 47 -7.31 -1.37 17.14
N PHE A 48 -7.45 -2.65 16.80
CA PHE A 48 -8.40 -3.55 17.46
C PHE A 48 -8.00 -3.83 18.90
N ASN A 49 -6.72 -4.06 19.14
CA ASN A 49 -6.15 -4.38 20.44
C ASN A 49 -5.79 -3.14 21.27
N PHE A 50 -6.06 -1.94 20.76
CA PHE A 50 -5.68 -0.67 21.39
C PHE A 50 -6.34 -0.51 22.76
N ARG A 51 -5.52 -0.27 23.79
CA ARG A 51 -5.97 -0.06 25.15
C ARG A 51 -6.09 1.44 25.45
N GLY A 52 -7.14 1.82 26.16
CA GLY A 52 -7.35 3.22 26.56
C GLY A 52 -7.76 4.15 25.40
N LYS A 53 -8.53 3.66 24.42
CA LYS A 53 -8.97 4.42 23.23
C LYS A 53 -9.50 5.81 23.54
N LYS A 54 -10.24 5.98 24.65
CA LYS A 54 -10.80 7.26 25.04
C LYS A 54 -9.73 8.25 25.55
N ALA A 55 -8.82 7.77 26.39
CA ALA A 55 -7.77 8.61 26.99
C ALA A 55 -6.65 8.94 25.99
N LEU A 56 -6.37 8.02 25.06
CA LEU A 56 -5.30 8.11 24.06
C LEU A 56 -5.86 8.26 22.64
N LYS A 57 -7.03 8.91 22.53
CA LYS A 57 -7.79 9.03 21.29
C LYS A 57 -6.94 9.52 20.09
N PRO A 58 -6.10 10.56 20.19
CA PRO A 58 -5.30 11.02 19.04
C PRO A 58 -4.39 9.94 18.43
N TYR A 59 -3.82 9.08 19.26
CA TYR A 59 -2.94 7.99 18.81
C TYR A 59 -3.73 6.82 18.23
N TYR A 60 -4.89 6.52 18.83
CA TYR A 60 -5.82 5.53 18.28
C TYR A 60 -6.32 5.96 16.90
N ASP A 61 -6.78 7.20 16.77
CA ASP A 61 -7.28 7.75 15.51
C ASP A 61 -6.17 7.74 14.43
N LEU A 62 -4.94 8.09 14.80
CA LEU A 62 -3.80 8.04 13.89
C LEU A 62 -3.60 6.64 13.32
N ILE A 63 -3.48 5.62 14.17
CA ILE A 63 -3.25 4.24 13.74
C ILE A 63 -4.43 3.73 12.91
N ALA A 64 -5.67 3.98 13.34
CA ALA A 64 -6.87 3.53 12.65
C ALA A 64 -7.06 4.21 11.29
N ASN A 65 -6.76 5.51 11.17
CA ASN A 65 -6.84 6.23 9.91
C ASN A 65 -5.79 5.76 8.91
N ILE A 66 -4.55 5.56 9.35
CA ILE A 66 -3.50 5.02 8.48
C ILE A 66 -3.86 3.59 8.04
N ALA A 67 -4.37 2.73 8.94
CA ALA A 67 -4.85 1.40 8.56
C ALA A 67 -5.93 1.46 7.46
N THR A 68 -6.84 2.43 7.54
CA THR A 68 -7.89 2.60 6.52
C THR A 68 -7.30 3.04 5.17
N GLU A 69 -6.29 3.90 5.19
CA GLU A 69 -5.59 4.31 3.97
C GLU A 69 -4.83 3.14 3.32
N GLU A 70 -4.19 2.29 4.13
CA GLU A 70 -3.46 1.11 3.65
C GLU A 70 -4.35 0.11 2.91
N LEU A 71 -5.63 0.02 3.24
CA LEU A 71 -6.58 -0.78 2.47
C LEU A 71 -6.67 -0.30 1.01
N GLY A 72 -6.69 1.02 0.81
CA GLY A 72 -6.64 1.61 -0.53
C GLY A 72 -5.30 1.40 -1.25
N HIS A 73 -4.19 1.33 -0.50
CA HIS A 73 -2.88 0.99 -1.06
C HIS A 73 -2.85 -0.46 -1.58
N ILE A 74 -3.41 -1.42 -0.83
CA ILE A 74 -3.56 -2.81 -1.28
C ILE A 74 -4.35 -2.86 -2.60
N GLU A 75 -5.47 -2.16 -2.65
CA GLU A 75 -6.31 -2.11 -3.85
C GLU A 75 -5.54 -1.53 -5.04
N LEU A 76 -4.78 -0.46 -4.83
CA LEU A 76 -3.98 0.19 -5.86
C LEU A 76 -2.86 -0.74 -6.39
N VAL A 77 -2.14 -1.44 -5.51
CA VAL A 77 -1.10 -2.40 -5.89
C VAL A 77 -1.71 -3.58 -6.65
N ALA A 78 -2.82 -4.14 -6.16
CA ALA A 78 -3.52 -5.24 -6.82
C ALA A 78 -4.02 -4.84 -8.22
N ALA A 79 -4.61 -3.65 -8.36
CA ALA A 79 -5.04 -3.11 -9.66
C ALA A 79 -3.86 -2.92 -10.62
N THR A 80 -2.72 -2.47 -10.12
CA THR A 80 -1.48 -2.34 -10.92
C THR A 80 -1.03 -3.71 -11.45
N ILE A 81 -0.94 -4.72 -10.58
CA ILE A 81 -0.55 -6.09 -10.99
C ILE A 81 -1.51 -6.61 -12.04
N ASN A 82 -2.82 -6.51 -11.79
CA ASN A 82 -3.85 -7.01 -12.70
C ASN A 82 -3.78 -6.32 -14.07
N SER A 83 -3.56 -5.00 -14.11
CA SER A 83 -3.44 -4.26 -15.37
C SER A 83 -2.21 -4.68 -16.16
N LEU A 84 -1.09 -4.94 -15.49
CA LEU A 84 0.16 -5.40 -16.11
C LEU A 84 0.05 -6.82 -16.66
N LEU A 85 -0.76 -7.68 -16.03
CA LEU A 85 -0.97 -9.06 -16.46
C LEU A 85 -2.02 -9.18 -17.56
N ALA A 86 -3.09 -8.38 -17.51
CA ALA A 86 -4.26 -8.53 -18.39
C ALA A 86 -4.38 -7.47 -19.49
N LYS A 87 -3.48 -6.48 -19.56
CA LYS A 87 -3.48 -5.33 -20.48
C LYS A 87 -4.72 -4.43 -20.39
N ASN A 88 -5.91 -5.01 -20.16
CA ASN A 88 -7.15 -4.27 -20.05
C ASN A 88 -8.14 -5.03 -19.15
N PRO A 89 -7.96 -4.98 -17.82
CA PRO A 89 -8.77 -5.75 -16.88
C PRO A 89 -10.26 -5.37 -16.86
N GLY A 90 -10.62 -4.21 -17.43
CA GLY A 90 -12.00 -3.75 -17.53
C GLY A 90 -12.70 -4.10 -18.83
N LYS A 91 -12.06 -4.83 -19.76
CA LYS A 91 -12.76 -5.37 -20.93
C LYS A 91 -13.43 -6.67 -20.60
N ASP A 92 -14.66 -6.80 -21.08
CA ASP A 92 -15.34 -8.09 -21.11
C ASP A 92 -14.48 -9.14 -21.85
N LEU A 93 -14.64 -10.38 -21.46
CA LEU A 93 -14.01 -11.49 -22.17
C LEU A 93 -14.43 -11.47 -23.64
N GLU A 94 -13.52 -11.79 -24.53
CA GLU A 94 -13.85 -11.93 -25.94
C GLU A 94 -14.98 -12.95 -26.13
N GLU A 95 -15.88 -12.68 -27.07
CA GLU A 95 -17.00 -13.59 -27.36
C GLU A 95 -16.46 -15.00 -27.67
N GLY A 96 -16.99 -16.01 -26.98
CA GLY A 96 -16.59 -17.40 -27.13
C GLY A 96 -15.45 -17.86 -26.22
N VAL A 97 -14.89 -16.98 -25.39
CA VAL A 97 -13.94 -17.39 -24.35
C VAL A 97 -14.69 -17.88 -23.12
N ASP A 98 -14.40 -19.13 -22.72
CA ASP A 98 -14.93 -19.67 -21.47
C ASP A 98 -14.32 -18.93 -20.28
N PRO A 99 -15.12 -18.24 -19.44
CA PRO A 99 -14.60 -17.53 -18.27
C PRO A 99 -13.96 -18.48 -17.22
N ALA A 100 -14.22 -19.78 -17.29
CA ALA A 100 -13.61 -20.78 -16.43
C ALA A 100 -12.26 -21.27 -16.95
N SER A 101 -11.89 -20.95 -18.19
CA SER A 101 -10.61 -21.31 -18.78
C SER A 101 -9.89 -20.05 -19.27
N THR A 102 -8.69 -19.85 -18.77
CA THR A 102 -7.87 -18.70 -19.20
C THR A 102 -6.73 -19.20 -20.08
N PRO A 103 -6.75 -18.92 -21.40
CA PRO A 103 -5.64 -19.28 -22.27
C PRO A 103 -4.42 -18.43 -21.94
N LEU A 104 -3.35 -19.07 -21.49
CA LEU A 104 -2.13 -18.43 -21.01
C LEU A 104 -0.94 -18.62 -21.99
N GLY A 105 -1.20 -18.57 -23.28
CA GLY A 105 -0.18 -18.76 -24.31
C GLY A 105 1.00 -17.78 -24.24
N PHE A 106 0.77 -16.59 -23.63
CA PHE A 106 1.79 -15.57 -23.41
C PHE A 106 2.60 -15.77 -22.10
N ALA A 107 2.25 -16.78 -21.29
CA ALA A 107 2.90 -17.01 -19.99
C ALA A 107 4.26 -17.71 -20.08
N LYS A 108 4.77 -17.93 -21.28
CA LYS A 108 6.12 -18.47 -21.50
C LYS A 108 7.17 -17.47 -21.04
N ASP A 109 8.22 -17.97 -20.41
CA ASP A 109 9.39 -17.16 -19.98
C ASP A 109 9.10 -16.08 -18.92
N VAL A 110 8.02 -16.20 -18.16
CA VAL A 110 7.70 -15.28 -17.08
C VAL A 110 8.47 -15.60 -15.80
N ARG A 111 8.88 -14.58 -15.06
CA ARG A 111 9.63 -14.74 -13.80
C ARG A 111 8.82 -15.38 -12.68
N ASN A 112 7.54 -15.09 -12.60
CA ASN A 112 6.66 -15.63 -11.57
C ASN A 112 5.51 -16.44 -12.19
N ALA A 113 5.72 -17.75 -12.29
CA ALA A 113 4.71 -18.66 -12.81
C ALA A 113 3.45 -18.75 -11.93
N ALA A 114 3.53 -18.39 -10.64
CA ALA A 114 2.40 -18.44 -9.72
C ALA A 114 1.25 -17.52 -10.16
N HIS A 115 1.52 -16.37 -10.77
CA HIS A 115 0.49 -15.49 -11.31
C HIS A 115 -0.44 -16.20 -12.30
N PHE A 116 0.10 -17.14 -13.07
CA PHE A 116 -0.62 -17.85 -14.13
C PHE A 116 -1.18 -19.18 -13.66
N ILE A 117 -0.36 -19.96 -12.97
CA ILE A 117 -0.75 -21.32 -12.54
C ILE A 117 -1.77 -21.27 -11.41
N ALA A 118 -1.53 -20.42 -10.40
CA ALA A 118 -2.38 -20.32 -9.21
C ALA A 118 -3.42 -19.19 -9.32
N GLY A 119 -3.05 -18.08 -9.95
CA GLY A 119 -3.83 -16.85 -9.97
C GLY A 119 -4.63 -16.59 -11.25
N GLY A 120 -4.44 -17.36 -12.31
CA GLY A 120 -5.13 -17.11 -13.57
C GLY A 120 -4.86 -15.71 -14.16
N ALA A 121 -3.61 -15.24 -14.10
CA ALA A 121 -3.15 -13.91 -14.49
C ALA A 121 -3.68 -12.76 -13.59
N ASN A 122 -3.75 -12.98 -12.28
CA ASN A 122 -4.16 -11.97 -11.30
C ASN A 122 -3.12 -11.80 -10.19
N SER A 123 -3.29 -10.71 -9.42
CA SER A 123 -2.56 -10.49 -8.17
C SER A 123 -2.85 -11.59 -7.15
N LEU A 124 -1.88 -11.89 -6.31
CA LEU A 124 -1.93 -12.96 -5.34
C LEU A 124 -1.61 -12.46 -3.92
N VAL A 125 -2.07 -13.19 -2.90
CA VAL A 125 -1.75 -12.93 -1.48
C VAL A 125 -0.36 -13.50 -1.16
N MET A 126 0.66 -12.99 -1.86
CA MET A 126 2.05 -13.46 -1.75
C MET A 126 3.04 -12.38 -2.16
N GLY A 127 4.31 -12.60 -1.86
CA GLY A 127 5.41 -11.78 -2.33
C GLY A 127 5.91 -12.17 -3.72
N ALA A 128 6.97 -11.50 -4.17
CA ALA A 128 7.51 -11.65 -5.53
C ALA A 128 8.14 -13.02 -5.81
N MET A 129 8.56 -13.73 -4.78
CA MET A 129 9.17 -15.06 -4.92
C MET A 129 8.15 -16.22 -4.79
N GLY A 130 6.85 -15.89 -4.74
CA GLY A 130 5.79 -16.85 -4.55
C GLY A 130 5.57 -17.28 -3.09
N GLU A 131 6.26 -16.67 -2.14
CA GLU A 131 6.04 -16.88 -0.72
C GLU A 131 4.70 -16.31 -0.30
N HIS A 132 3.89 -17.11 0.39
CA HIS A 132 2.61 -16.65 0.91
C HIS A 132 2.80 -15.57 1.97
N TRP A 133 1.93 -14.55 1.96
CA TRP A 133 1.89 -13.60 3.05
C TRP A 133 1.62 -14.32 4.37
N ASN A 134 2.34 -13.95 5.42
CA ASN A 134 2.30 -14.65 6.70
C ASN A 134 1.87 -13.73 7.84
N GLY A 135 0.96 -14.21 8.69
CA GLY A 135 0.54 -13.52 9.90
C GLY A 135 1.66 -13.24 10.91
N GLU A 136 2.80 -13.94 10.83
CA GLU A 136 4.00 -13.66 11.62
C GLU A 136 4.64 -12.29 11.31
N TYR A 137 4.24 -11.64 10.22
CA TYR A 137 4.65 -10.27 9.91
C TYR A 137 3.92 -9.21 10.77
N VAL A 138 2.90 -9.63 11.53
CA VAL A 138 2.08 -8.73 12.33
C VAL A 138 2.64 -8.61 13.74
N PHE A 139 2.99 -7.38 14.12
CA PHE A 139 3.40 -7.01 15.45
C PHE A 139 2.31 -6.20 16.16
N THR A 140 1.80 -6.70 17.26
CA THR A 140 0.86 -5.99 18.12
C THR A 140 1.19 -6.35 19.57
N SER A 141 1.82 -5.40 20.27
CA SER A 141 2.35 -5.65 21.62
C SER A 141 1.36 -5.28 22.74
N GLY A 142 0.34 -4.49 22.43
CA GLY A 142 -0.52 -3.85 23.40
C GLY A 142 0.17 -2.73 24.21
N ASN A 143 1.39 -2.33 23.79
CA ASN A 143 2.11 -1.19 24.31
C ASN A 143 2.26 -0.14 23.22
N LEU A 144 1.68 1.05 23.44
CA LEU A 144 1.61 2.10 22.42
C LEU A 144 2.98 2.54 21.91
N ILE A 145 3.97 2.66 22.78
CA ILE A 145 5.32 3.11 22.37
C ILE A 145 5.96 2.06 21.46
N LEU A 146 5.88 0.78 21.83
CA LEU A 146 6.43 -0.32 21.03
C LEU A 146 5.71 -0.45 19.69
N ASP A 147 4.40 -0.33 19.69
CA ASP A 147 3.60 -0.39 18.45
C ASP A 147 3.94 0.78 17.51
N LEU A 148 4.07 2.01 18.03
CA LEU A 148 4.46 3.18 17.24
C LEU A 148 5.92 3.09 16.72
N LEU A 149 6.85 2.56 17.52
CA LEU A 149 8.24 2.31 17.08
C LEU A 149 8.28 1.30 15.94
N HIS A 150 7.50 0.22 16.07
CA HIS A 150 7.38 -0.78 15.01
C HIS A 150 6.80 -0.19 13.73
N ASN A 151 5.71 0.59 13.84
CA ASN A 151 5.06 1.22 12.70
C ASN A 151 5.99 2.21 11.98
N PHE A 152 6.71 3.02 12.74
CA PHE A 152 7.72 3.92 12.18
C PHE A 152 8.81 3.15 11.40
N PHE A 153 9.37 2.09 12.00
CA PHE A 153 10.33 1.22 11.32
C PHE A 153 9.73 0.57 10.07
N LEU A 154 8.51 0.05 10.17
CA LEU A 154 7.83 -0.64 9.07
C LEU A 154 7.62 0.29 7.87
N GLU A 155 7.20 1.54 8.08
CA GLU A 155 7.04 2.53 7.02
C GLU A 155 8.38 2.88 6.34
N VAL A 156 9.44 3.06 7.12
CA VAL A 156 10.78 3.35 6.59
C VAL A 156 11.29 2.16 5.77
N ALA A 157 11.09 0.93 6.26
CA ALA A 157 11.45 -0.30 5.55
C ALA A 157 10.62 -0.47 4.28
N ALA A 158 9.30 -0.23 4.34
CA ALA A 158 8.40 -0.32 3.19
C ALA A 158 8.76 0.69 2.09
N ARG A 159 9.15 1.93 2.45
CA ARG A 159 9.64 2.91 1.47
C ARG A 159 10.94 2.46 0.79
N THR A 160 11.87 1.90 1.55
CA THR A 160 13.10 1.34 0.98
C THR A 160 12.81 0.17 0.04
N HIS A 161 11.84 -0.67 0.40
CA HIS A 161 11.36 -1.77 -0.43
C HIS A 161 10.72 -1.27 -1.74
N LYS A 162 9.86 -0.27 -1.65
CA LYS A 162 9.23 0.40 -2.81
C LYS A 162 10.28 0.97 -3.77
N LEU A 163 11.32 1.63 -3.24
CA LEU A 163 12.40 2.16 -4.06
C LEU A 163 13.15 1.06 -4.83
N ARG A 164 13.44 -0.08 -4.20
CA ARG A 164 14.08 -1.21 -4.87
C ARG A 164 13.24 -1.78 -5.99
N VAL A 165 11.92 -1.89 -5.79
CA VAL A 165 11.00 -2.34 -6.84
C VAL A 165 10.91 -1.30 -7.96
N TYR A 166 10.92 -0.01 -7.65
CA TYR A 166 10.98 1.06 -8.64
C TYR A 166 12.21 0.94 -9.55
N GLU A 167 13.35 0.60 -8.98
CA GLU A 167 14.60 0.41 -9.74
C GLU A 167 14.62 -0.88 -10.59
N MET A 168 13.73 -1.84 -10.30
CA MET A 168 13.63 -3.11 -11.04
C MET A 168 12.76 -3.04 -12.29
N THR A 169 12.03 -1.95 -12.52
CA THR A 169 11.12 -1.83 -13.67
C THR A 169 11.12 -0.42 -14.25
N ASP A 170 11.02 -0.33 -15.57
CA ASP A 170 10.79 0.93 -16.28
C ASP A 170 9.32 1.10 -16.70
N ASN A 171 8.46 0.18 -16.31
CA ASN A 171 7.05 0.22 -16.68
C ASN A 171 6.36 1.45 -16.06
N PRO A 172 5.73 2.32 -16.88
CA PRO A 172 5.17 3.57 -16.41
C PRO A 172 3.99 3.38 -15.44
N VAL A 173 3.22 2.30 -15.57
CA VAL A 173 2.10 2.01 -14.65
C VAL A 173 2.63 1.65 -13.26
N ALA A 174 3.63 0.78 -13.20
CA ALA A 174 4.27 0.41 -11.94
C ALA A 174 4.94 1.62 -11.28
N ARG A 175 5.69 2.43 -12.04
CA ARG A 175 6.37 3.63 -11.53
C ARG A 175 5.40 4.68 -11.03
N GLU A 176 4.29 4.91 -11.72
CA GLU A 176 3.26 5.85 -11.28
C GLU A 176 2.70 5.46 -9.91
N MET A 177 2.31 4.20 -9.75
CA MET A 177 1.81 3.66 -8.49
C MET A 177 2.86 3.77 -7.37
N ILE A 178 4.10 3.36 -7.64
CA ILE A 178 5.17 3.39 -6.65
C ILE A 178 5.51 4.83 -6.24
N GLY A 179 5.52 5.77 -7.19
CA GLY A 179 5.75 7.19 -6.92
C GLY A 179 4.74 7.76 -5.92
N TYR A 180 3.46 7.44 -6.10
CA TYR A 180 2.42 7.80 -5.14
C TYR A 180 2.67 7.18 -3.76
N LEU A 181 2.91 5.87 -3.70
CA LEU A 181 3.13 5.16 -2.44
C LEU A 181 4.40 5.61 -1.69
N LEU A 182 5.45 6.03 -2.40
CA LEU A 182 6.65 6.62 -1.78
C LEU A 182 6.33 7.94 -1.05
N VAL A 183 5.44 8.75 -1.61
CA VAL A 183 4.99 9.99 -0.96
C VAL A 183 4.13 9.67 0.25
N ARG A 184 3.13 8.78 0.14
CA ARG A 184 2.23 8.44 1.24
C ARG A 184 2.95 7.76 2.41
N GLY A 185 3.80 6.77 2.15
CA GLY A 185 4.64 6.16 3.19
C GLY A 185 5.57 7.15 3.89
N GLY A 186 6.00 8.22 3.19
CA GLY A 186 6.72 9.33 3.80
C GLY A 186 5.87 10.11 4.80
N VAL A 187 4.59 10.33 4.50
CA VAL A 187 3.63 10.96 5.41
C VAL A 187 3.38 10.09 6.65
N HIS A 188 3.17 8.79 6.44
CA HIS A 188 2.92 7.83 7.54
C HIS A 188 4.14 7.75 8.47
N ALA A 189 5.35 7.59 7.92
CA ALA A 189 6.57 7.58 8.73
C ALA A 189 6.73 8.88 9.55
N ALA A 190 6.50 10.03 8.95
CA ALA A 190 6.56 11.32 9.65
C ALA A 190 5.50 11.42 10.74
N ALA A 191 4.27 10.93 10.49
CA ALA A 191 3.18 10.96 11.45
C ALA A 191 3.48 10.06 12.67
N TYR A 192 3.96 8.84 12.45
CA TYR A 192 4.39 7.95 13.54
C TYR A 192 5.59 8.51 14.32
N GLY A 193 6.57 9.12 13.63
CA GLY A 193 7.69 9.81 14.27
C GLY A 193 7.21 10.93 15.19
N LYS A 194 6.32 11.80 14.72
CA LYS A 194 5.72 12.88 15.52
C LYS A 194 4.88 12.38 16.69
N ALA A 195 4.15 11.28 16.51
CA ALA A 195 3.41 10.66 17.58
C ALA A 195 4.33 10.17 18.70
N LEU A 196 5.45 9.53 18.34
CA LEU A 196 6.49 9.13 19.29
C LEU A 196 7.12 10.32 20.02
N GLU A 197 7.46 11.39 19.29
CA GLU A 197 7.98 12.62 19.88
C GLU A 197 7.01 13.22 20.89
N SER A 198 5.73 13.31 20.53
CA SER A 198 4.67 13.82 21.42
C SER A 198 4.48 12.98 22.67
N LEU A 199 4.61 11.64 22.54
CA LEU A 199 4.38 10.70 23.64
C LEU A 199 5.57 10.60 24.59
N THR A 200 6.79 10.68 24.06
CA THR A 200 8.03 10.40 24.81
C THR A 200 8.84 11.66 25.15
N GLY A 201 8.60 12.77 24.48
CA GLY A 201 9.44 13.97 24.57
C GLY A 201 10.81 13.84 23.88
N VAL A 202 11.06 12.75 23.16
CA VAL A 202 12.33 12.46 22.51
C VAL A 202 12.24 12.78 21.02
N GLU A 203 13.15 13.61 20.50
CA GLU A 203 13.20 13.97 19.09
C GLU A 203 13.75 12.79 18.24
N MET A 204 12.86 12.14 17.48
CA MET A 204 13.18 10.92 16.74
C MET A 204 14.25 11.11 15.67
N THR A 205 14.31 12.28 15.04
CA THR A 205 15.31 12.61 14.02
C THR A 205 16.75 12.65 14.56
N LYS A 206 16.91 12.84 15.87
CA LYS A 206 18.21 12.82 16.55
C LYS A 206 18.60 11.43 17.05
N MET A 207 17.63 10.54 17.19
CA MET A 207 17.89 9.20 17.75
C MET A 207 18.29 8.17 16.70
N LEU A 208 17.72 8.23 15.51
CA LEU A 208 17.85 7.17 14.53
C LEU A 208 18.35 7.70 13.18
N PRO A 209 19.44 7.14 12.64
CA PRO A 209 19.81 7.37 11.26
C PRO A 209 18.77 6.67 10.35
N ILE A 210 17.90 7.45 9.74
CA ILE A 210 16.88 6.94 8.83
C ILE A 210 17.39 7.03 7.39
N PRO A 211 17.21 6.01 6.55
CA PRO A 211 17.52 6.10 5.12
C PRO A 211 16.79 7.30 4.50
N LYS A 212 17.55 8.23 3.96
CA LYS A 212 17.00 9.44 3.35
C LYS A 212 16.60 9.15 1.91
N ILE A 213 15.33 8.92 1.68
CA ILE A 213 14.76 8.80 0.34
C ILE A 213 14.27 10.18 -0.09
N ASP A 214 14.91 10.72 -1.13
CA ASP A 214 14.57 12.03 -1.69
C ASP A 214 13.54 11.86 -2.81
N ASN A 215 12.27 12.00 -2.45
CA ASN A 215 11.16 11.88 -3.41
C ASN A 215 11.24 12.91 -4.55
N SER A 216 11.95 14.04 -4.39
CA SER A 216 12.09 15.05 -5.44
C SER A 216 12.90 14.57 -6.64
N LYS A 217 13.70 13.52 -6.46
CA LYS A 217 14.52 12.90 -7.51
C LYS A 217 13.79 11.80 -8.29
N ILE A 218 12.57 11.45 -7.86
CA ILE A 218 11.73 10.44 -8.49
C ILE A 218 10.58 11.19 -9.18
N PRO A 219 10.53 11.23 -10.53
CA PRO A 219 9.58 12.08 -11.27
C PRO A 219 8.12 11.86 -10.86
N GLU A 220 7.71 10.61 -10.70
CA GLU A 220 6.34 10.25 -10.32
C GLU A 220 6.04 10.67 -8.88
N ALA A 221 6.97 10.48 -7.95
CA ALA A 221 6.81 10.96 -6.57
C ALA A 221 6.77 12.49 -6.51
N LYS A 222 7.63 13.18 -7.27
CA LYS A 222 7.62 14.64 -7.36
C LYS A 222 6.27 15.17 -7.83
N LYS A 223 5.65 14.55 -8.84
CA LYS A 223 4.30 14.88 -9.32
C LYS A 223 3.29 14.93 -8.16
N TYR A 224 3.25 13.91 -7.31
CA TYR A 224 2.33 13.87 -6.17
C TYR A 224 2.71 14.84 -5.05
N MET A 225 3.99 15.14 -4.89
CA MET A 225 4.40 16.22 -3.98
C MET A 225 3.92 17.59 -4.47
N ASP A 226 4.04 17.87 -5.76
CA ASP A 226 3.59 19.13 -6.38
C ASP A 226 2.06 19.28 -6.24
N LEU A 227 1.31 18.19 -6.30
CA LEU A 227 -0.14 18.14 -6.02
C LEU A 227 -0.51 18.25 -4.52
N GLY A 228 0.48 18.27 -3.62
CA GLY A 228 0.25 18.47 -2.19
C GLY A 228 -0.06 17.21 -1.38
N PHE A 229 -0.01 16.01 -1.97
CA PHE A 229 -0.31 14.75 -1.26
C PHE A 229 0.59 14.48 -0.05
N HIS A 230 1.80 15.04 -0.02
CA HIS A 230 2.72 14.94 1.11
C HIS A 230 2.33 15.79 2.33
N ARG A 231 1.34 16.68 2.19
CA ARG A 231 0.91 17.61 3.26
C ARG A 231 -0.31 17.12 4.02
N ASN A 232 -0.98 16.08 3.52
CA ASN A 232 -2.25 15.61 4.03
C ASN A 232 -2.09 14.28 4.77
N LEU A 233 -2.60 14.23 5.99
CA LEU A 233 -2.91 12.98 6.67
C LEU A 233 -4.42 12.79 6.56
N TYR A 234 -4.84 11.70 5.91
CA TYR A 234 -6.26 11.43 5.72
C TYR A 234 -6.93 11.08 7.04
N ARG A 235 -8.16 11.53 7.18
CA ARG A 235 -9.02 11.20 8.31
C ARG A 235 -10.23 10.46 7.77
N PHE A 236 -10.57 9.37 8.43
CA PHE A 236 -11.73 8.54 8.11
C PHE A 236 -12.60 8.43 9.36
N SER A 237 -12.83 9.56 10.04
CA SER A 237 -13.70 9.63 11.21
C SER A 237 -15.16 9.81 10.81
N PRO A 238 -16.14 9.43 11.64
CA PRO A 238 -17.54 9.70 11.39
C PRO A 238 -17.85 11.18 11.21
N GLU A 239 -17.09 12.07 11.83
CA GLU A 239 -17.20 13.53 11.71
C GLU A 239 -16.81 13.98 10.29
N ASP A 240 -15.75 13.42 9.72
CA ASP A 240 -15.32 13.71 8.35
C ASP A 240 -16.40 13.30 7.33
N TYR A 241 -17.08 12.18 7.58
CA TYR A 241 -18.19 11.74 6.74
C TYR A 241 -19.43 12.64 6.87
N ARG A 242 -19.70 13.19 8.03
CA ARG A 242 -20.79 14.14 8.25
C ARG A 242 -20.58 15.43 7.47
N ASP A 243 -19.37 15.95 7.46
CA ASP A 243 -19.03 17.18 6.75
C ASP A 243 -19.07 17.01 5.24
N LEU A 244 -18.76 15.82 4.73
CA LEU A 244 -18.91 15.49 3.33
C LEU A 244 -20.37 15.38 2.89
N GLY A 245 -21.33 15.24 3.80
CA GLY A 245 -22.79 15.38 3.58
C GLY A 245 -23.45 14.53 2.48
N LEU A 246 -22.62 13.82 1.70
CA LEU A 246 -23.00 13.14 0.48
C LEU A 246 -23.10 11.63 0.62
N ILE A 247 -22.46 11.05 1.63
CA ILE A 247 -22.30 9.59 1.75
C ILE A 247 -23.31 8.97 2.71
N TRP A 248 -23.89 9.78 3.62
CA TRP A 248 -24.78 9.31 4.68
C TRP A 248 -26.14 10.02 4.73
N LYS A 249 -26.72 10.25 3.60
CA LYS A 249 -28.19 10.46 3.52
C LYS A 249 -28.83 9.11 3.26
N GLY A 250 -28.79 8.25 4.22
CA GLY A 250 -29.55 7.04 4.24
C GLY A 250 -30.73 7.19 5.14
#